data_97159accbf72109db3e967ff3bae01cd
#
_entry.id   97159accbf72109db3e967ff3bae01cd
#
_cell.length_a   1.000
_cell.length_b   1.000
_cell.length_c   1.000
_cell.angle_alpha   90.00
_cell.angle_beta   90.00
_cell.angle_gamma   90.00
#
_symmetry.space_group_name_H-M   'P 1'
#
loop_
_entity.id
_entity.type
_entity.pdbx_description
1 polymer ?
#
loop_
_entity_poly.entity_id
_entity_poly.type
_entity_poly.pdbx_seq_one_letter_code
_entity_poly.pdbx_strand_id
1 'polypeptide(L)'
;IVLLVALLLALLGLHFYMQRAVNDLVPERPEDEEYLQGRINVLVVGTDAEEYDSGRADSIIVFNLDLDNKRVHALSIPRDSRVDIPGYKNKTKINHSYAYGGIELTKQTVENLLHVPIDYYAVTNFAGFEDIVETVGGVYIDVPIRMRTHTWYGDIDLQPGYQLLDAKQALGFVRYRYDAGGDISRGKRQ
;
A
#
# COMPACT_ATOMS: atom_id res chain seq x y z
N ILE A 1 42.50 4.66 -18.07
CA ILE A 1 41.57 5.07 -19.15
C ILE A 1 40.66 3.88 -19.54
N VAL A 2 41.22 2.71 -19.91
CA VAL A 2 40.43 1.53 -20.36
C VAL A 2 39.44 1.08 -19.28
N LEU A 3 39.83 1.00 -18.01
CA LEU A 3 38.97 0.64 -16.88
C LEU A 3 37.83 1.65 -16.67
N LEU A 4 38.09 2.94 -16.84
CA LEU A 4 37.04 3.99 -16.73
C LEU A 4 36.01 3.90 -17.85
N VAL A 5 36.47 3.62 -19.09
CA VAL A 5 35.58 3.45 -20.24
C VAL A 5 34.70 2.17 -20.05
N ALA A 6 35.30 1.07 -19.58
CA ALA A 6 34.56 -0.17 -19.30
C ALA A 6 33.49 0.04 -18.20
N LEU A 7 33.84 0.78 -17.13
CA LEU A 7 32.88 1.11 -16.06
C LEU A 7 31.75 2.00 -16.60
N LEU A 8 32.07 3.00 -17.44
CA LEU A 8 31.05 3.87 -18.02
C LEU A 8 30.07 3.09 -18.93
N LEU A 9 30.59 2.18 -19.74
CA LEU A 9 29.78 1.30 -20.60
C LEU A 9 28.90 0.34 -19.78
N ALA A 10 29.43 -0.17 -18.66
CA ALA A 10 28.66 -1.02 -17.75
C ALA A 10 27.52 -0.23 -17.08
N LEU A 11 27.78 1.00 -16.64
CA LEU A 11 26.75 1.87 -16.05
C LEU A 11 25.70 2.30 -17.08
N LEU A 12 26.10 2.59 -18.31
CA LEU A 12 25.17 2.86 -19.42
C LEU A 12 24.31 1.63 -19.74
N GLY A 13 24.92 0.44 -19.81
CA GLY A 13 24.20 -0.81 -20.02
C GLY A 13 23.21 -1.11 -18.90
N LEU A 14 23.60 -0.92 -17.64
CA LEU A 14 22.70 -1.06 -16.50
C LEU A 14 21.56 -0.04 -16.53
N HIS A 15 21.86 1.21 -16.87
CA HIS A 15 20.83 2.26 -17.00
C HIS A 15 19.82 1.90 -18.10
N PHE A 16 20.29 1.44 -19.26
CA PHE A 16 19.43 1.01 -20.37
C PHE A 16 18.59 -0.22 -20.01
N TYR A 17 19.20 -1.19 -19.30
CA TYR A 17 18.51 -2.36 -18.82
C TYR A 17 17.40 -1.99 -17.81
N MET A 18 17.72 -1.10 -16.85
CA MET A 18 16.73 -0.62 -15.87
C MET A 18 15.58 0.16 -16.52
N GLN A 19 15.88 1.02 -17.51
CA GLN A 19 14.82 1.71 -18.25
C GLN A 19 13.93 0.74 -19.01
N ARG A 20 14.52 -0.27 -19.66
CA ARG A 20 13.73 -1.28 -20.36
C ARG A 20 12.85 -2.07 -19.41
N ALA A 21 13.39 -2.53 -18.28
CA ALA A 21 12.63 -3.24 -17.27
C ALA A 21 11.47 -2.39 -16.69
N VAL A 22 11.66 -1.09 -16.54
CA VAL A 22 10.58 -0.17 -16.12
C VAL A 22 9.51 -0.04 -17.20
N ASN A 23 9.92 0.12 -18.47
CA ASN A 23 8.97 0.24 -19.57
C ASN A 23 8.15 -1.05 -19.78
N ASP A 24 8.78 -2.22 -19.56
CA ASP A 24 8.08 -3.51 -19.63
C ASP A 24 7.03 -3.69 -18.50
N LEU A 25 7.11 -2.87 -17.44
CA LEU A 25 6.10 -2.84 -16.37
C LEU A 25 4.91 -1.92 -16.68
N VAL A 26 5.02 -1.05 -17.67
CA VAL A 26 3.91 -0.15 -18.05
C VAL A 26 2.91 -0.95 -18.87
N PRO A 27 1.67 -1.13 -18.42
CA PRO A 27 0.67 -1.84 -19.20
C PRO A 27 0.33 -1.07 -20.49
N GLU A 28 0.16 -1.80 -21.60
CA GLU A 28 -0.36 -1.23 -22.86
C GLU A 28 -1.81 -0.81 -22.63
N ARG A 29 -2.13 0.45 -22.94
CA ARG A 29 -3.47 1.02 -22.80
C ARG A 29 -3.97 1.55 -24.14
N PRO A 30 -5.31 1.52 -24.35
CA PRO A 30 -5.92 2.11 -25.54
C PRO A 30 -5.55 3.60 -25.68
N GLU A 31 -5.51 4.09 -26.93
CA GLU A 31 -5.17 5.49 -27.24
C GLU A 31 -6.16 6.49 -26.65
N ASP A 32 -7.42 6.07 -26.46
CA ASP A 32 -8.48 6.88 -25.82
C ASP A 32 -8.27 7.06 -24.30
N GLU A 33 -7.37 6.28 -23.71
CA GLU A 33 -6.92 6.42 -22.31
C GLU A 33 -5.53 7.08 -22.20
N GLU A 34 -5.17 7.95 -23.13
CA GLU A 34 -3.86 8.63 -23.19
C GLU A 34 -3.44 9.26 -21.84
N TYR A 35 -4.39 9.77 -21.06
CA TYR A 35 -4.11 10.36 -19.73
C TYR A 35 -3.58 9.33 -18.71
N LEU A 36 -3.73 8.03 -18.99
CA LEU A 36 -3.19 6.94 -18.17
C LEU A 36 -1.84 6.42 -18.68
N GLN A 37 -1.38 6.83 -19.86
CA GLN A 37 -0.09 6.40 -20.37
C GLN A 37 1.03 6.90 -19.46
N GLY A 38 2.09 6.09 -19.29
CA GLY A 38 3.17 6.38 -18.35
C GLY A 38 2.78 6.30 -16.88
N ARG A 39 1.57 5.81 -16.55
CA ARG A 39 1.07 5.67 -15.18
C ARG A 39 0.74 4.23 -14.87
N ILE A 40 1.01 3.84 -13.63
CA ILE A 40 0.71 2.50 -13.10
C ILE A 40 -0.14 2.67 -11.85
N ASN A 41 -1.27 1.99 -11.77
CA ASN A 41 -2.12 1.95 -10.60
C ASN A 41 -1.91 0.63 -9.85
N VAL A 42 -1.44 0.71 -8.62
CA VAL A 42 -1.18 -0.44 -7.75
C VAL A 42 -2.13 -0.40 -6.57
N LEU A 43 -2.96 -1.44 -6.44
CA LEU A 43 -3.82 -1.63 -5.28
C LEU A 43 -3.04 -2.38 -4.19
N VAL A 44 -2.90 -1.76 -3.02
CA VAL A 44 -2.31 -2.41 -1.85
C VAL A 44 -3.43 -2.65 -0.82
N VAL A 45 -3.58 -3.90 -0.40
CA VAL A 45 -4.59 -4.32 0.56
C VAL A 45 -3.92 -4.93 1.78
N GLY A 46 -4.19 -4.35 2.94
CA GLY A 46 -3.82 -4.91 4.23
C GLY A 46 -5.01 -5.66 4.83
N THR A 47 -4.81 -6.92 5.20
CA THR A 47 -5.85 -7.78 5.75
C THR A 47 -5.56 -8.19 7.19
N ASP A 48 -6.60 -8.54 7.93
CA ASP A 48 -6.51 -9.24 9.20
C ASP A 48 -6.58 -10.78 9.03
N ALA A 49 -6.45 -11.26 7.78
CA ALA A 49 -6.53 -12.67 7.46
C ALA A 49 -5.43 -13.46 8.16
N GLU A 50 -5.83 -14.51 8.86
CA GLU A 50 -4.97 -15.57 9.38
C GLU A 50 -5.10 -16.82 8.50
N GLU A 51 -4.28 -17.83 8.75
CA GLU A 51 -4.10 -19.02 7.90
C GLU A 51 -5.40 -19.75 7.52
N TYR A 52 -6.50 -19.57 8.29
CA TYR A 52 -7.78 -20.25 8.12
C TYR A 52 -8.98 -19.29 7.98
N ASP A 53 -8.78 -17.98 7.94
CA ASP A 53 -9.86 -17.01 7.81
C ASP A 53 -9.66 -16.18 6.52
N SER A 54 -10.73 -16.01 5.75
CA SER A 54 -10.73 -15.15 4.56
C SER A 54 -10.42 -13.69 4.90
N GLY A 55 -10.49 -13.29 6.18
CA GLY A 55 -10.19 -11.95 6.65
C GLY A 55 -11.04 -10.85 6.00
N ARG A 56 -10.68 -9.60 6.32
CA ARG A 56 -11.26 -8.40 5.69
C ARG A 56 -10.15 -7.47 5.25
N ALA A 57 -10.43 -6.68 4.22
CA ALA A 57 -9.55 -5.60 3.82
C ALA A 57 -9.67 -4.44 4.82
N ASP A 58 -8.74 -4.35 5.75
CA ASP A 58 -8.72 -3.30 6.78
C ASP A 58 -7.97 -2.03 6.34
N SER A 59 -7.06 -2.18 5.38
CA SER A 59 -6.38 -1.09 4.69
C SER A 59 -6.52 -1.29 3.18
N ILE A 60 -6.96 -0.25 2.47
CA ILE A 60 -7.15 -0.27 1.02
C ILE A 60 -6.53 1.01 0.49
N ILE A 61 -5.40 0.89 -0.21
CA ILE A 61 -4.64 2.04 -0.73
C ILE A 61 -4.39 1.82 -2.22
N VAL A 62 -4.68 2.83 -3.02
CA VAL A 62 -4.30 2.86 -4.44
C VAL A 62 -3.12 3.80 -4.60
N PHE A 63 -2.01 3.28 -5.11
CA PHE A 63 -0.86 4.06 -5.53
C PHE A 63 -0.94 4.29 -7.03
N ASN A 64 -0.89 5.55 -7.45
CA ASN A 64 -0.70 5.94 -8.84
C ASN A 64 0.75 6.37 -9.02
N LEU A 65 1.49 5.64 -9.82
CA LEU A 65 2.88 5.88 -10.16
C LEU A 65 2.92 6.62 -11.49
N ASP A 66 3.23 7.91 -11.47
CA ASP A 66 3.46 8.72 -12.67
C ASP A 66 4.95 8.65 -13.02
N LEU A 67 5.29 7.76 -13.95
CA LEU A 67 6.68 7.47 -14.31
C LEU A 67 7.35 8.63 -15.06
N ASP A 68 6.59 9.36 -15.85
CA ASP A 68 7.09 10.48 -16.65
C ASP A 68 7.50 11.65 -15.77
N ASN A 69 6.68 11.97 -14.78
CA ASN A 69 6.93 13.06 -13.84
C ASN A 69 7.63 12.59 -12.55
N LYS A 70 7.93 11.30 -12.41
CA LYS A 70 8.55 10.68 -11.21
C LYS A 70 7.78 11.02 -9.94
N ARG A 71 6.46 10.90 -9.98
CA ARG A 71 5.55 11.22 -8.86
C ARG A 71 4.80 9.97 -8.42
N VAL A 72 4.53 9.91 -7.13
CA VAL A 72 3.68 8.89 -6.54
C VAL A 72 2.52 9.59 -5.83
N HIS A 73 1.31 9.20 -6.18
CA HIS A 73 0.10 9.63 -5.48
C HIS A 73 -0.47 8.43 -4.74
N ALA A 74 -0.85 8.62 -3.50
CA ALA A 74 -1.49 7.58 -2.69
C ALA A 74 -2.90 8.01 -2.30
N LEU A 75 -3.88 7.15 -2.56
CA LEU A 75 -5.27 7.33 -2.17
C LEU A 75 -5.67 6.21 -1.20
N SER A 76 -5.91 6.56 0.06
CA SER A 76 -6.47 5.63 1.03
C SER A 76 -7.99 5.63 0.96
N ILE A 77 -8.59 4.45 0.79
CA ILE A 77 -10.05 4.25 0.76
C ILE A 77 -10.47 3.73 2.14
N PRO A 78 -11.32 4.46 2.88
CA PRO A 78 -11.79 4.00 4.18
C PRO A 78 -12.54 2.67 4.06
N ARG A 79 -12.18 1.68 4.88
CA ARG A 79 -12.74 0.32 4.85
C ARG A 79 -14.27 0.27 4.99
N ASP A 80 -14.85 1.28 5.65
CA ASP A 80 -16.29 1.40 5.88
C ASP A 80 -17.04 2.15 4.76
N SER A 81 -16.34 2.55 3.68
CA SER A 81 -16.96 3.21 2.52
C SER A 81 -18.09 2.35 1.96
N ARG A 82 -19.28 2.95 1.79
CA ARG A 82 -20.46 2.26 1.28
C ARG A 82 -20.45 2.27 -0.25
N VAL A 83 -20.25 1.10 -0.84
CA VAL A 83 -20.05 0.91 -2.28
C VAL A 83 -20.95 -0.19 -2.85
N ASP A 84 -21.08 -0.20 -4.17
CA ASP A 84 -21.62 -1.34 -4.90
C ASP A 84 -20.49 -2.38 -5.06
N ILE A 85 -20.75 -3.63 -4.66
CA ILE A 85 -19.85 -4.75 -4.88
C ILE A 85 -20.41 -5.58 -6.04
N PRO A 86 -19.64 -5.85 -7.09
CA PRO A 86 -20.08 -6.64 -8.24
C PRO A 86 -20.69 -7.98 -7.81
N GLY A 87 -21.86 -8.32 -8.35
CA GLY A 87 -22.58 -9.55 -7.99
C GLY A 87 -23.46 -9.48 -6.74
N TYR A 88 -23.44 -8.36 -6.02
CA TYR A 88 -24.27 -8.17 -4.81
C TYR A 88 -25.31 -7.06 -5.02
N LYS A 89 -26.55 -7.31 -4.55
CA LYS A 89 -27.69 -6.41 -4.82
C LYS A 89 -27.67 -5.12 -4.02
N ASN A 90 -27.06 -5.13 -2.84
CA ASN A 90 -27.13 -4.01 -1.90
C ASN A 90 -25.74 -3.39 -1.69
N LYS A 91 -25.68 -2.06 -1.65
CA LYS A 91 -24.48 -1.36 -1.20
C LYS A 91 -24.09 -1.77 0.20
N THR A 92 -22.83 -2.09 0.39
CA THR A 92 -22.25 -2.46 1.67
C THR A 92 -20.87 -1.85 1.85
N LYS A 93 -20.18 -2.14 2.95
CA LYS A 93 -18.83 -1.67 3.21
C LYS A 93 -17.84 -2.29 2.20
N ILE A 94 -16.91 -1.49 1.72
CA ILE A 94 -15.92 -1.93 0.72
C ILE A 94 -15.06 -3.11 1.23
N ASN A 95 -14.77 -3.16 2.53
CA ASN A 95 -13.97 -4.23 3.12
C ASN A 95 -14.63 -5.63 3.03
N HIS A 96 -15.97 -5.69 2.81
CA HIS A 96 -16.67 -6.95 2.57
C HIS A 96 -16.31 -7.56 1.20
N SER A 97 -15.85 -6.75 0.24
CA SER A 97 -15.45 -7.29 -1.07
C SER A 97 -14.36 -8.34 -0.96
N TYR A 98 -13.41 -8.13 -0.02
CA TYR A 98 -12.35 -9.10 0.23
C TYR A 98 -12.88 -10.39 0.86
N ALA A 99 -13.74 -10.28 1.86
CA ALA A 99 -14.36 -11.44 2.51
C ALA A 99 -15.26 -12.25 1.55
N TYR A 100 -15.86 -11.59 0.56
CA TYR A 100 -16.80 -12.22 -0.38
C TYR A 100 -16.11 -12.87 -1.59
N GLY A 101 -15.02 -12.30 -2.09
CA GLY A 101 -14.38 -12.76 -3.32
C GLY A 101 -12.89 -12.42 -3.41
N GLY A 102 -12.24 -12.19 -2.27
CA GLY A 102 -10.80 -11.99 -2.21
C GLY A 102 -10.34 -10.73 -2.93
N ILE A 103 -9.09 -10.77 -3.37
CA ILE A 103 -8.44 -9.62 -4.00
C ILE A 103 -9.07 -9.27 -5.34
N GLU A 104 -9.51 -10.25 -6.13
CA GLU A 104 -10.10 -10.00 -7.45
C GLU A 104 -11.41 -9.21 -7.35
N LEU A 105 -12.30 -9.57 -6.42
CA LEU A 105 -13.53 -8.82 -6.21
C LEU A 105 -13.27 -7.45 -5.59
N THR A 106 -12.24 -7.33 -4.73
CA THR A 106 -11.83 -6.06 -4.17
C THR A 106 -11.29 -5.14 -5.26
N LYS A 107 -10.44 -5.65 -6.15
CA LYS A 107 -9.92 -4.93 -7.32
C LYS A 107 -11.07 -4.39 -8.17
N GLN A 108 -11.99 -5.25 -8.62
CA GLN A 108 -13.16 -4.84 -9.42
C GLN A 108 -14.02 -3.79 -8.70
N THR A 109 -14.18 -3.92 -7.39
CA THR A 109 -14.94 -2.96 -6.59
C THR A 109 -14.25 -1.58 -6.55
N VAL A 110 -12.92 -1.56 -6.42
CA VAL A 110 -12.11 -0.33 -6.43
C VAL A 110 -12.12 0.31 -7.82
N GLU A 111 -11.94 -0.47 -8.89
CA GLU A 111 -12.02 0.00 -10.28
C GLU A 111 -13.38 0.65 -10.58
N ASN A 112 -14.47 0.04 -10.15
CA ASN A 112 -15.82 0.57 -10.31
C ASN A 112 -16.04 1.86 -9.48
N LEU A 113 -15.43 1.95 -8.31
CA LEU A 113 -15.55 3.13 -7.43
C LEU A 113 -14.79 4.33 -7.99
N LEU A 114 -13.58 4.11 -8.48
CA LEU A 114 -12.66 5.17 -8.89
C LEU A 114 -12.73 5.48 -10.39
N HIS A 115 -13.32 4.58 -11.19
CA HIS A 115 -13.35 4.64 -12.67
C HIS A 115 -11.94 4.69 -13.28
N VAL A 116 -10.99 3.97 -12.66
CA VAL A 116 -9.62 3.80 -13.17
C VAL A 116 -9.23 2.32 -13.12
N PRO A 117 -8.46 1.83 -14.09
CA PRO A 117 -7.97 0.45 -14.07
C PRO A 117 -6.93 0.28 -12.97
N ILE A 118 -6.87 -0.91 -12.40
CA ILE A 118 -5.81 -1.35 -11.47
C ILE A 118 -4.91 -2.34 -12.20
N ASP A 119 -3.66 -1.97 -12.40
CA ASP A 119 -2.69 -2.74 -13.16
C ASP A 119 -2.10 -3.89 -12.35
N TYR A 120 -1.76 -3.60 -11.10
CA TYR A 120 -1.16 -4.56 -10.16
C TYR A 120 -1.82 -4.48 -8.81
N TYR A 121 -1.67 -5.54 -8.03
CA TYR A 121 -2.04 -5.51 -6.63
C TYR A 121 -1.01 -6.20 -5.74
N ALA A 122 -1.00 -5.82 -4.48
CA ALA A 122 -0.27 -6.48 -3.41
C ALA A 122 -1.21 -6.69 -2.22
N VAL A 123 -1.14 -7.86 -1.61
CA VAL A 123 -1.88 -8.17 -0.39
C VAL A 123 -0.87 -8.49 0.70
N THR A 124 -1.07 -7.90 1.87
CA THR A 124 -0.25 -8.18 3.05
C THR A 124 -1.13 -8.34 4.28
N ASN A 125 -0.66 -9.09 5.24
CA ASN A 125 -1.20 -9.16 6.59
C ASN A 125 -0.21 -8.54 7.59
N PHE A 126 -0.47 -8.69 8.89
CA PHE A 126 0.41 -8.11 9.91
C PHE A 126 1.84 -8.66 9.86
N ALA A 127 1.98 -9.99 9.65
CA ALA A 127 3.31 -10.60 9.53
C ALA A 127 4.06 -10.07 8.29
N GLY A 128 3.41 -10.05 7.13
CA GLY A 128 4.01 -9.50 5.91
C GLY A 128 4.34 -8.01 6.02
N PHE A 129 3.54 -7.22 6.77
CA PHE A 129 3.90 -5.83 7.07
C PHE A 129 5.18 -5.75 7.91
N GLU A 130 5.31 -6.57 8.97
CA GLU A 130 6.52 -6.63 9.79
C GLU A 130 7.73 -7.03 8.93
N ASP A 131 7.62 -8.07 8.09
CA ASP A 131 8.68 -8.52 7.20
C ASP A 131 9.15 -7.42 6.22
N ILE A 132 8.23 -6.63 5.68
CA ILE A 132 8.55 -5.50 4.79
C ILE A 132 9.35 -4.45 5.56
N VAL A 133 8.88 -4.04 6.74
CA VAL A 133 9.56 -3.03 7.58
C VAL A 133 10.94 -3.53 8.01
N GLU A 134 11.08 -4.79 8.36
CA GLU A 134 12.38 -5.38 8.73
C GLU A 134 13.34 -5.40 7.54
N THR A 135 12.84 -5.78 6.35
CA THR A 135 13.64 -5.84 5.11
C THR A 135 14.24 -4.49 4.75
N VAL A 136 13.52 -3.38 4.98
CA VAL A 136 14.02 -2.03 4.71
C VAL A 136 14.84 -1.44 5.88
N GLY A 137 15.00 -2.19 6.97
CA GLY A 137 15.79 -1.76 8.14
C GLY A 137 15.07 -0.82 9.09
N GLY A 138 13.73 -0.81 9.08
CA GLY A 138 12.88 0.08 9.88
C GLY A 138 12.42 1.31 9.11
N VAL A 139 11.54 2.08 9.73
CA VAL A 139 10.97 3.30 9.14
C VAL A 139 11.11 4.49 10.08
N TYR A 140 11.50 5.65 9.54
CA TYR A 140 11.55 6.89 10.32
C TYR A 140 10.19 7.54 10.36
N ILE A 141 9.67 7.74 11.56
CA ILE A 141 8.33 8.33 11.81
C ILE A 141 8.45 9.44 12.85
N ASP A 142 7.74 10.54 12.62
CA ASP A 142 7.49 11.54 13.64
C ASP A 142 6.25 11.13 14.45
N VAL A 143 6.48 10.58 15.63
CA VAL A 143 5.42 10.12 16.55
C VAL A 143 4.79 11.34 17.22
N PRO A 144 3.51 11.66 16.95
CA PRO A 144 2.92 12.93 17.35
C PRO A 144 2.64 13.03 18.86
N ILE A 145 2.40 11.90 19.51
CA ILE A 145 2.06 11.80 20.95
C ILE A 145 2.70 10.54 21.53
N ARG A 146 2.84 10.49 22.85
CA ARG A 146 3.20 9.24 23.53
C ARG A 146 2.11 8.19 23.29
N MET A 147 2.50 7.03 22.76
CA MET A 147 1.63 5.88 22.54
C MET A 147 2.01 4.76 23.50
N ARG A 148 1.17 4.51 24.49
CA ARG A 148 1.40 3.43 25.46
C ARG A 148 0.13 2.62 25.66
N THR A 149 0.23 1.32 25.39
CA THR A 149 -0.85 0.38 25.66
C THR A 149 -0.34 -1.05 25.72
N HIS A 150 -1.05 -1.90 26.47
CA HIS A 150 -0.86 -3.34 26.46
C HIS A 150 -1.91 -3.99 25.57
N THR A 151 -1.48 -4.80 24.62
CA THR A 151 -2.39 -5.48 23.71
C THR A 151 -2.04 -6.97 23.65
N TRP A 152 -2.97 -7.79 23.18
CA TRP A 152 -2.74 -9.22 23.00
C TRP A 152 -1.65 -9.55 21.94
N TYR A 153 -1.33 -8.60 21.07
CA TYR A 153 -0.29 -8.71 20.03
C TYR A 153 1.02 -8.03 20.41
N GLY A 154 1.15 -7.56 21.66
CA GLY A 154 2.35 -6.95 22.20
C GLY A 154 2.11 -5.58 22.82
N ASP A 155 3.12 -5.12 23.53
CA ASP A 155 3.13 -3.82 24.18
C ASP A 155 3.59 -2.74 23.21
N ILE A 156 2.88 -1.63 23.21
CA ILE A 156 3.26 -0.41 22.50
C ILE A 156 3.75 0.59 23.54
N ASP A 157 4.97 1.08 23.41
CA ASP A 157 5.48 2.23 24.21
C ASP A 157 6.40 3.08 23.31
N LEU A 158 5.79 4.02 22.58
CA LEU A 158 6.48 4.95 21.69
C LEU A 158 6.48 6.34 22.32
N GLN A 159 7.66 6.96 22.38
CA GLN A 159 7.79 8.35 22.82
C GLN A 159 7.45 9.30 21.66
N PRO A 160 7.00 10.53 21.92
CA PRO A 160 6.83 11.55 20.89
C PRO A 160 8.16 11.90 20.22
N GLY A 161 8.10 12.28 18.95
CA GLY A 161 9.24 12.80 18.18
C GLY A 161 9.68 11.89 17.04
N TYR A 162 10.60 12.41 16.22
CA TYR A 162 11.14 11.72 15.05
C TYR A 162 12.11 10.62 15.45
N GLN A 163 11.79 9.39 15.11
CA GLN A 163 12.55 8.21 15.53
C GLN A 163 12.46 7.08 14.51
N LEU A 164 13.45 6.20 14.52
CA LEU A 164 13.43 4.95 13.76
C LEU A 164 12.57 3.93 14.51
N LEU A 165 11.54 3.43 13.86
CA LEU A 165 10.71 2.36 14.37
C LEU A 165 11.12 1.03 13.72
N ASP A 166 11.31 0.02 14.52
CA ASP A 166 11.41 -1.37 14.06
C ASP A 166 10.05 -1.90 13.59
N ALA A 167 10.01 -3.14 13.07
CA ALA A 167 8.80 -3.74 12.52
C ALA A 167 7.63 -3.76 13.52
N LYS A 168 7.88 -4.18 14.76
CA LYS A 168 6.85 -4.25 15.82
C LYS A 168 6.37 -2.88 16.26
N GLN A 169 7.30 -1.95 16.40
CA GLN A 169 7.00 -0.56 16.74
C GLN A 169 6.17 0.13 15.64
N ALA A 170 6.53 -0.09 14.37
CA ALA A 170 5.79 0.43 13.22
C ALA A 170 4.37 -0.16 13.15
N LEU A 171 4.23 -1.48 13.35
CA LEU A 171 2.91 -2.11 13.43
C LEU A 171 2.10 -1.55 14.61
N GLY A 172 2.72 -1.39 15.77
CA GLY A 172 2.12 -0.76 16.94
C GLY A 172 1.63 0.66 16.65
N PHE A 173 2.45 1.47 15.97
CA PHE A 173 2.12 2.84 15.57
C PHE A 173 0.87 2.92 14.71
N VAL A 174 0.78 2.13 13.63
CA VAL A 174 -0.38 2.17 12.72
C VAL A 174 -1.65 1.58 13.35
N ARG A 175 -1.53 0.72 14.35
CA ARG A 175 -2.66 0.08 15.05
C ARG A 175 -3.15 0.84 16.28
N TYR A 176 -2.38 1.82 16.78
CA TYR A 176 -2.74 2.55 17.99
C TYR A 176 -4.07 3.31 17.87
N ARG A 177 -4.98 3.13 18.83
CA ARG A 177 -6.35 3.72 18.85
C ARG A 177 -6.71 4.43 20.14
N TYR A 178 -5.78 4.51 21.11
CA TYR A 178 -6.06 4.94 22.46
C TYR A 178 -5.84 6.45 22.70
N ASP A 179 -5.80 7.24 21.62
CA ASP A 179 -5.82 8.70 21.68
C ASP A 179 -7.25 9.26 21.62
N ALA A 180 -7.40 10.56 21.89
CA ALA A 180 -8.71 11.23 21.88
C ALA A 180 -9.45 11.18 20.52
N GLY A 181 -8.73 10.91 19.42
CA GLY A 181 -9.28 10.81 18.07
C GLY A 181 -9.63 9.36 17.64
N GLY A 182 -9.21 8.36 18.40
CA GLY A 182 -9.51 6.95 18.15
C GLY A 182 -9.24 6.52 16.69
N ASP A 183 -10.25 6.00 16.01
CA ASP A 183 -10.14 5.54 14.62
C ASP A 183 -9.84 6.66 13.61
N ILE A 184 -10.27 7.90 13.87
CA ILE A 184 -9.96 9.06 13.01
C ILE A 184 -8.46 9.38 13.08
N SER A 185 -7.88 9.41 14.27
CA SER A 185 -6.45 9.63 14.45
C SER A 185 -5.63 8.50 13.83
N ARG A 186 -6.10 7.26 13.94
CA ARG A 186 -5.47 6.12 13.27
C ARG A 186 -5.49 6.28 11.75
N GLY A 187 -6.62 6.62 11.16
CA GLY A 187 -6.74 6.83 9.72
C GLY A 187 -5.80 7.92 9.17
N LYS A 188 -5.45 8.91 9.99
CA LYS A 188 -4.47 9.95 9.61
C LYS A 188 -3.01 9.46 9.68
N ARG A 189 -2.75 8.36 10.41
CA ARG A 189 -1.41 7.76 10.53
C ARG A 189 -1.15 6.64 9.51
N GLN A 190 -2.19 6.11 8.90
CA GLN A 190 -2.11 5.14 7.80
C GLN A 190 -1.87 5.85 6.48
#